data_1a7cf738b434042fc0968dbb567538a7
#
_entry.id   1a7cf738b434042fc0968dbb567538a7
#
_cell.length_a   1.000
_cell.length_b   1.000
_cell.length_c   1.000
_cell.angle_alpha   90.00
_cell.angle_beta   90.00
_cell.angle_gamma   90.00
#
_symmetry.space_group_name_H-M   'P 1'
#
loop_
_entity.id
_entity.type
_entity.pdbx_description
1 polymer ?
#
loop_
_entity_poly.entity_id
_entity_poly.type
_entity_poly.pdbx_seq_one_letter_code
_entity_poly.pdbx_strand_id
1 'polypeptide(L)'
;MKKTVAKVLEKVLAGTRRFWAFHLCAVALAVLLVLANHDVVGDASAAKVSQGVFWGALAGLFALFLYEWRRWPWRDLGVGAATLVVGALGCWFWLTLVEGTPRFRFWGMLYYGTCFSLAAASVAVLYRIADARSLVSRLTLNALVAGGSAMIVVSSLMLCLLAFDKLVVPVDGRLYGDVAGVSWIILLSVGFFSFLPDSSPDDGSSDRATAFLFWLLLPAALLLLGILYLYRGKIALSWSMPSGELNWFGSAALAIYTFFWLALRDSKRTFFRLFVRWGWALLPPVLVAQIVGIVIRYQAYGLSSVRFAGMVVLSFGLVALVLAALDRRPHGLFVFIALAGLVFTVTPLNIVDVPVYNQERRLEAALARNGLLKGGSLELVPGVRLSDEDAKTVSGAWRYLVPRAGGVRPTVLYGPSFTTGLLARVEAAC
;
A
#
# COMPACT_ATOMS: atom_id res chain seq x y z
N MET A 1 30.33 -22.55 16.29
CA MET A 1 30.18 -21.09 16.16
C MET A 1 30.88 -20.54 14.90
N LYS A 2 32.20 -20.72 14.68
CA LYS A 2 32.93 -20.19 13.48
C LYS A 2 32.32 -20.62 12.14
N LYS A 3 31.94 -21.90 11.95
CA LYS A 3 31.31 -22.40 10.70
C LYS A 3 29.93 -21.75 10.44
N THR A 4 29.13 -21.46 11.48
CA THR A 4 27.82 -20.85 11.35
C THR A 4 27.95 -19.37 10.96
N VAL A 5 28.87 -18.64 11.58
CA VAL A 5 29.16 -17.25 11.25
C VAL A 5 29.68 -17.12 9.81
N ALA A 6 30.61 -17.99 9.39
CA ALA A 6 31.10 -18.00 8.02
C ALA A 6 29.97 -18.22 6.98
N LYS A 7 29.07 -19.15 7.25
CA LYS A 7 27.92 -19.43 6.37
C LYS A 7 26.93 -18.25 6.29
N VAL A 8 26.69 -17.55 7.40
CA VAL A 8 25.85 -16.35 7.42
C VAL A 8 26.52 -15.22 6.63
N LEU A 9 27.82 -15.00 6.84
CA LEU A 9 28.57 -13.97 6.12
C LEU A 9 28.59 -14.24 4.61
N GLU A 10 28.75 -15.47 4.19
CA GLU A 10 28.70 -15.88 2.78
C GLU A 10 27.33 -15.55 2.17
N LYS A 11 26.22 -15.88 2.87
CA LYS A 11 24.87 -15.54 2.44
C LYS A 11 24.64 -14.02 2.33
N VAL A 12 25.13 -13.27 3.32
CA VAL A 12 25.04 -11.80 3.30
C VAL A 12 25.81 -11.22 2.10
N LEU A 13 27.04 -11.69 1.86
CA LEU A 13 27.82 -11.23 0.71
C LEU A 13 27.18 -11.60 -0.64
N ALA A 14 26.64 -12.80 -0.77
CA ALA A 14 25.92 -13.22 -1.96
C ALA A 14 24.66 -12.37 -2.18
N GLY A 15 23.88 -12.11 -1.12
CA GLY A 15 22.71 -11.24 -1.18
C GLY A 15 23.07 -9.80 -1.51
N THR A 16 24.12 -9.26 -0.93
CA THR A 16 24.60 -7.90 -1.24
C THR A 16 25.00 -7.77 -2.71
N ARG A 17 25.67 -8.78 -3.28
CA ARG A 17 25.98 -8.80 -4.71
C ARG A 17 24.74 -8.89 -5.58
N ARG A 18 23.74 -9.70 -5.18
CA ARG A 18 22.49 -9.84 -5.93
C ARG A 18 21.67 -8.55 -5.95
N PHE A 19 21.60 -7.85 -4.82
CA PHE A 19 20.78 -6.65 -4.63
C PHE A 19 21.62 -5.36 -4.56
N TRP A 20 22.79 -5.33 -5.21
CA TRP A 20 23.76 -4.23 -5.10
C TRP A 20 23.15 -2.84 -5.41
N ALA A 21 22.33 -2.75 -6.46
CA ALA A 21 21.68 -1.49 -6.84
C ALA A 21 20.70 -0.99 -5.79
N PHE A 22 19.95 -1.91 -5.16
CA PHE A 22 19.06 -1.58 -4.05
C PHE A 22 19.85 -1.11 -2.82
N HIS A 23 20.95 -1.78 -2.46
CA HIS A 23 21.81 -1.34 -1.36
C HIS A 23 22.48 0.00 -1.64
N LEU A 24 22.86 0.27 -2.88
CA LEU A 24 23.36 1.60 -3.28
C LEU A 24 22.32 2.70 -3.05
N CYS A 25 21.05 2.44 -3.41
CA CYS A 25 19.95 3.35 -3.10
C CYS A 25 19.75 3.52 -1.60
N ALA A 26 19.85 2.46 -0.81
CA ALA A 26 19.76 2.55 0.65
C ALA A 26 20.88 3.41 1.24
N VAL A 27 22.12 3.28 0.75
CA VAL A 27 23.23 4.15 1.15
C VAL A 27 22.97 5.59 0.74
N ALA A 28 22.50 5.84 -0.48
CA ALA A 28 22.14 7.18 -0.93
C ALA A 28 21.05 7.83 -0.05
N LEU A 29 20.03 7.06 0.35
CA LEU A 29 18.99 7.52 1.27
C LEU A 29 19.55 7.81 2.68
N ALA A 30 20.46 6.98 3.18
CA ALA A 30 21.13 7.22 4.46
C ALA A 30 21.98 8.50 4.44
N VAL A 31 22.74 8.73 3.36
CA VAL A 31 23.49 9.96 3.17
C VAL A 31 22.57 11.19 3.09
N LEU A 32 21.50 11.13 2.32
CA LEU A 32 20.51 12.21 2.24
C LEU A 32 19.89 12.54 3.59
N LEU A 33 19.60 11.52 4.41
CA LEU A 33 19.07 11.71 5.76
C LEU A 33 20.06 12.49 6.63
N VAL A 34 21.34 12.13 6.61
CA VAL A 34 22.38 12.87 7.36
C VAL A 34 22.50 14.31 6.85
N LEU A 35 22.57 14.52 5.53
CA LEU A 35 22.69 15.86 4.95
C LEU A 35 21.49 16.76 5.28
N ALA A 36 20.28 16.19 5.34
CA ALA A 36 19.08 16.90 5.76
C ALA A 36 19.11 17.22 7.26
N ASN A 37 19.49 16.27 8.11
CA ASN A 37 19.57 16.46 9.55
C ASN A 37 20.61 17.54 9.96
N HIS A 38 21.63 17.76 9.13
CA HIS A 38 22.65 18.81 9.31
C HIS A 38 22.38 20.08 8.52
N ASP A 39 21.17 20.27 8.00
CA ASP A 39 20.76 21.47 7.23
C ASP A 39 21.60 21.76 5.96
N VAL A 40 22.39 20.78 5.48
CA VAL A 40 23.18 20.90 4.24
C VAL A 40 22.27 20.88 3.02
N VAL A 41 21.21 20.08 3.08
CA VAL A 41 20.14 20.01 2.08
C VAL A 41 18.83 20.29 2.80
N GLY A 42 18.04 21.25 2.29
CA GLY A 42 16.76 21.57 2.90
C GLY A 42 15.82 20.35 2.89
N ASP A 43 15.06 20.15 3.96
CA ASP A 43 14.16 19.00 4.17
C ASP A 43 13.24 18.71 2.97
N ALA A 44 12.67 19.76 2.38
CA ALA A 44 11.82 19.62 1.21
C ALA A 44 12.55 19.04 0.00
N SER A 45 13.79 19.46 -0.23
CA SER A 45 14.63 18.95 -1.34
C SER A 45 15.10 17.53 -1.06
N ALA A 46 15.51 17.23 0.18
CA ALA A 46 15.88 15.88 0.59
C ALA A 46 14.73 14.90 0.44
N ALA A 47 13.51 15.29 0.85
CA ALA A 47 12.30 14.48 0.67
C ALA A 47 11.98 14.20 -0.81
N LYS A 48 12.14 15.21 -1.70
CA LYS A 48 11.91 15.06 -3.14
C LYS A 48 12.93 14.13 -3.79
N VAL A 49 14.21 14.30 -3.47
CA VAL A 49 15.29 13.43 -3.99
C VAL A 49 15.11 11.99 -3.47
N SER A 50 14.74 11.82 -2.20
CA SER A 50 14.51 10.48 -1.64
C SER A 50 13.39 9.73 -2.37
N GLN A 51 12.32 10.43 -2.80
CA GLN A 51 11.25 9.84 -3.61
C GLN A 51 11.76 9.32 -4.96
N GLY A 52 12.62 10.09 -5.64
CA GLY A 52 13.25 9.65 -6.89
C GLY A 52 14.16 8.43 -6.69
N VAL A 53 15.01 8.47 -5.64
CA VAL A 53 15.89 7.34 -5.29
C VAL A 53 15.08 6.09 -4.97
N PHE A 54 13.95 6.22 -4.27
CA PHE A 54 13.07 5.09 -3.97
C PHE A 54 12.41 4.51 -5.23
N TRP A 55 11.98 5.34 -6.19
CA TRP A 55 11.52 4.88 -7.49
C TRP A 55 12.61 4.08 -8.23
N GLY A 56 13.83 4.61 -8.25
CA GLY A 56 14.99 3.92 -8.83
C GLY A 56 15.23 2.55 -8.18
N ALA A 57 15.15 2.48 -6.84
CA ALA A 57 15.30 1.25 -6.10
C ALA A 57 14.25 0.19 -6.50
N LEU A 58 12.97 0.58 -6.59
CA LEU A 58 11.89 -0.33 -7.00
C LEU A 58 12.01 -0.76 -8.46
N ALA A 59 12.39 0.16 -9.37
CA ALA A 59 12.62 -0.17 -10.77
C ALA A 59 13.81 -1.12 -10.94
N GLY A 60 14.89 -0.90 -10.20
CA GLY A 60 16.05 -1.80 -10.16
C GLY A 60 15.69 -3.18 -9.63
N LEU A 61 14.87 -3.26 -8.59
CA LEU A 61 14.39 -4.52 -8.02
C LEU A 61 13.52 -5.28 -9.04
N PHE A 62 12.60 -4.60 -9.69
CA PHE A 62 11.75 -5.20 -10.73
C PHE A 62 12.59 -5.67 -11.93
N ALA A 63 13.54 -4.86 -12.40
CA ALA A 63 14.45 -5.22 -13.47
C ALA A 63 15.29 -6.45 -13.09
N LEU A 64 15.83 -6.51 -11.85
CA LEU A 64 16.58 -7.66 -11.37
C LEU A 64 15.78 -8.95 -11.50
N PHE A 65 14.56 -8.99 -10.95
CA PHE A 65 13.73 -10.18 -11.00
C PHE A 65 13.31 -10.54 -12.44
N LEU A 66 13.04 -9.55 -13.28
CA LEU A 66 12.70 -9.77 -14.69
C LEU A 66 13.87 -10.40 -15.47
N TYR A 67 15.09 -9.90 -15.26
CA TYR A 67 16.29 -10.43 -15.91
C TYR A 67 16.66 -11.83 -15.36
N GLU A 68 16.50 -12.07 -14.06
CA GLU A 68 16.66 -13.41 -13.47
C GLU A 68 15.64 -14.41 -14.04
N TRP A 69 14.38 -13.99 -14.18
CA TRP A 69 13.33 -14.83 -14.76
C TRP A 69 13.61 -15.20 -16.21
N ARG A 70 14.06 -14.22 -17.01
CA ARG A 70 14.38 -14.42 -18.43
C ARG A 70 15.78 -14.99 -18.65
N ARG A 71 16.61 -15.09 -17.59
CA ARG A 71 18.01 -15.54 -17.64
C ARG A 71 18.87 -14.73 -18.61
N TRP A 72 18.67 -13.42 -18.67
CA TRP A 72 19.42 -12.55 -19.57
C TRP A 72 20.85 -12.29 -19.05
N PRO A 73 21.88 -12.34 -19.93
CA PRO A 73 23.29 -12.24 -19.52
C PRO A 73 23.69 -10.84 -19.05
N TRP A 74 22.94 -9.82 -19.42
CA TRP A 74 23.17 -8.40 -19.08
C TRP A 74 22.35 -7.90 -17.87
N ARG A 75 22.01 -8.83 -17.02
CA ARG A 75 21.25 -8.55 -15.81
C ARG A 75 21.79 -7.33 -15.05
N ASP A 76 23.08 -7.31 -14.73
CA ASP A 76 23.67 -6.29 -13.88
C ASP A 76 23.67 -4.91 -14.54
N LEU A 77 23.94 -4.85 -15.86
CA LEU A 77 23.86 -3.61 -16.63
C LEU A 77 22.41 -3.09 -16.71
N GLY A 78 21.45 -3.98 -17.00
CA GLY A 78 20.03 -3.61 -17.08
C GLY A 78 19.45 -3.17 -15.75
N VAL A 79 19.81 -3.85 -14.65
CA VAL A 79 19.41 -3.44 -13.29
C VAL A 79 20.00 -2.07 -12.94
N GLY A 80 21.29 -1.87 -13.20
CA GLY A 80 21.95 -0.58 -12.98
C GLY A 80 21.31 0.54 -13.80
N ALA A 81 21.11 0.31 -15.09
CA ALA A 81 20.47 1.29 -15.98
C ALA A 81 19.04 1.63 -15.52
N ALA A 82 18.19 0.64 -15.21
CA ALA A 82 16.84 0.87 -14.70
C ALA A 82 16.85 1.68 -13.40
N THR A 83 17.73 1.35 -12.46
CA THR A 83 17.87 2.07 -11.19
C THR A 83 18.26 3.52 -11.41
N LEU A 84 19.30 3.77 -12.19
CA LEU A 84 19.83 5.12 -12.43
C LEU A 84 18.85 5.98 -13.26
N VAL A 85 18.31 5.45 -14.35
CA VAL A 85 17.43 6.20 -15.25
C VAL A 85 16.13 6.55 -14.54
N VAL A 86 15.45 5.58 -13.92
CA VAL A 86 14.19 5.83 -13.22
C VAL A 86 14.42 6.70 -11.99
N GLY A 87 15.50 6.49 -11.26
CA GLY A 87 15.88 7.32 -10.11
C GLY A 87 16.13 8.77 -10.51
N ALA A 88 16.93 9.00 -11.55
CA ALA A 88 17.25 10.34 -12.06
C ALA A 88 16.00 11.05 -12.62
N LEU A 89 15.18 10.34 -13.41
CA LEU A 89 13.91 10.87 -13.90
C LEU A 89 12.94 11.18 -12.76
N GLY A 90 12.88 10.34 -11.73
CA GLY A 90 12.08 10.57 -10.53
C GLY A 90 12.55 11.81 -9.75
N CYS A 91 13.85 11.98 -9.55
CA CYS A 91 14.41 13.18 -8.92
C CYS A 91 14.09 14.44 -9.74
N TRP A 92 14.36 14.41 -11.05
CA TRP A 92 14.05 15.53 -11.95
C TRP A 92 12.56 15.87 -11.94
N PHE A 93 11.69 14.87 -12.03
CA PHE A 93 10.25 15.03 -11.97
C PHE A 93 9.80 15.78 -10.70
N TRP A 94 10.29 15.36 -9.52
CA TRP A 94 9.93 15.98 -8.26
C TRP A 94 10.52 17.39 -8.10
N LEU A 95 11.74 17.61 -8.54
CA LEU A 95 12.40 18.90 -8.40
C LEU A 95 11.87 19.96 -9.38
N THR A 96 11.42 19.55 -10.57
CA THR A 96 11.03 20.49 -11.63
C THR A 96 9.52 20.56 -11.90
N LEU A 97 8.83 19.41 -11.92
CA LEU A 97 7.42 19.37 -12.33
C LEU A 97 6.44 19.44 -11.17
N VAL A 98 6.83 18.98 -9.98
CA VAL A 98 5.92 18.94 -8.82
C VAL A 98 6.00 20.23 -8.02
N GLU A 99 7.14 20.94 -8.05
CA GLU A 99 7.35 22.17 -7.31
C GLU A 99 6.42 23.29 -7.80
N GLY A 100 5.68 23.88 -6.85
CA GLY A 100 4.79 25.01 -7.14
C GLY A 100 3.51 24.68 -7.92
N THR A 101 3.24 23.41 -8.23
CA THR A 101 2.02 23.05 -8.96
C THR A 101 0.83 22.85 -8.03
N PRO A 102 -0.37 23.37 -8.38
CA PRO A 102 -1.60 23.07 -7.65
C PRO A 102 -1.99 21.58 -7.70
N ARG A 103 -1.26 20.77 -8.49
CA ARG A 103 -1.48 19.32 -8.71
C ARG A 103 -0.70 18.40 -7.75
N PHE A 104 -0.13 18.92 -6.68
CA PHE A 104 0.70 18.15 -5.75
C PHE A 104 0.03 16.83 -5.26
N ARG A 105 -1.28 16.87 -4.96
CA ARG A 105 -2.02 15.67 -4.53
C ARG A 105 -2.10 14.61 -5.62
N PHE A 106 -2.30 15.01 -6.87
CA PHE A 106 -2.32 14.12 -8.03
C PHE A 106 -0.95 13.45 -8.22
N TRP A 107 0.13 14.23 -8.16
CA TRP A 107 1.48 13.71 -8.30
C TRP A 107 1.87 12.76 -7.17
N GLY A 108 1.45 13.06 -5.93
CA GLY A 108 1.64 12.15 -4.80
C GLY A 108 0.93 10.82 -5.01
N MET A 109 -0.32 10.85 -5.48
CA MET A 109 -1.08 9.64 -5.76
C MET A 109 -0.45 8.81 -6.89
N LEU A 110 -0.01 9.46 -7.97
CA LEU A 110 0.71 8.81 -9.08
C LEU A 110 2.00 8.15 -8.58
N TYR A 111 2.76 8.83 -7.75
CA TYR A 111 3.98 8.30 -7.15
C TYR A 111 3.70 7.05 -6.31
N TYR A 112 2.84 7.14 -5.29
CA TYR A 112 2.58 6.01 -4.40
C TYR A 112 1.94 4.83 -5.14
N GLY A 113 1.05 5.09 -6.10
CA GLY A 113 0.43 4.03 -6.88
C GLY A 113 1.40 3.32 -7.81
N THR A 114 2.31 4.05 -8.46
CA THR A 114 3.35 3.44 -9.29
C THR A 114 4.37 2.68 -8.46
N CYS A 115 4.76 3.18 -7.27
CA CYS A 115 5.57 2.45 -6.30
C CYS A 115 4.91 1.13 -5.90
N PHE A 116 3.63 1.17 -5.54
CA PHE A 116 2.87 0.00 -5.16
C PHE A 116 2.76 -1.02 -6.31
N SER A 117 2.52 -0.53 -7.53
CA SER A 117 2.45 -1.37 -8.73
C SER A 117 3.79 -2.03 -9.06
N LEU A 118 4.90 -1.30 -8.97
CA LEU A 118 6.24 -1.85 -9.15
C LEU A 118 6.59 -2.89 -8.09
N ALA A 119 6.24 -2.64 -6.82
CA ALA A 119 6.44 -3.59 -5.75
C ALA A 119 5.62 -4.87 -5.98
N ALA A 120 4.34 -4.76 -6.32
CA ALA A 120 3.48 -5.90 -6.62
C ALA A 120 3.96 -6.68 -7.86
N ALA A 121 4.39 -5.99 -8.91
CA ALA A 121 4.97 -6.61 -10.12
C ALA A 121 6.27 -7.34 -9.79
N SER A 122 7.13 -6.77 -8.93
CA SER A 122 8.36 -7.43 -8.46
C SER A 122 8.04 -8.73 -7.71
N VAL A 123 7.04 -8.72 -6.84
CA VAL A 123 6.59 -9.93 -6.13
C VAL A 123 6.00 -10.95 -7.11
N ALA A 124 5.22 -10.51 -8.12
CA ALA A 124 4.66 -11.40 -9.15
C ALA A 124 5.77 -12.13 -9.93
N VAL A 125 6.84 -11.41 -10.28
CA VAL A 125 8.00 -12.00 -10.97
C VAL A 125 8.78 -12.92 -10.04
N LEU A 126 8.98 -12.54 -8.77
CA LEU A 126 9.65 -13.37 -7.77
C LEU A 126 8.94 -14.71 -7.57
N TYR A 127 7.61 -14.76 -7.64
CA TYR A 127 6.84 -16.01 -7.65
C TYR A 127 7.11 -16.91 -8.88
N ARG A 128 7.69 -16.36 -9.93
CA ARG A 128 8.09 -17.12 -11.14
C ARG A 128 9.50 -17.69 -11.04
N ILE A 129 10.38 -16.96 -10.33
CA ILE A 129 11.81 -17.31 -10.21
C ILE A 129 12.03 -18.28 -9.06
N ALA A 130 11.48 -17.95 -7.90
CA ALA A 130 11.67 -18.75 -6.70
C ALA A 130 10.92 -20.08 -6.84
N ASP A 131 11.56 -21.18 -6.49
CA ASP A 131 10.86 -22.44 -6.22
C ASP A 131 10.08 -22.26 -4.91
N ALA A 132 8.90 -21.62 -5.06
CA ALA A 132 8.26 -20.84 -4.01
C ALA A 132 7.31 -21.70 -3.18
N ARG A 133 7.86 -22.69 -2.48
CA ARG A 133 7.18 -23.20 -1.31
C ARG A 133 7.23 -22.14 -0.21
N SER A 134 6.06 -21.60 0.12
CA SER A 134 5.89 -20.62 1.22
C SER A 134 6.70 -19.30 1.09
N LEU A 135 6.79 -18.72 -0.11
CA LEU A 135 7.48 -17.44 -0.34
C LEU A 135 7.04 -16.35 0.66
N VAL A 136 5.74 -16.21 0.90
CA VAL A 136 5.19 -15.20 1.83
C VAL A 136 5.65 -15.45 3.26
N SER A 137 5.70 -16.72 3.71
CA SER A 137 6.22 -17.04 5.04
C SER A 137 7.70 -16.69 5.17
N ARG A 138 8.50 -16.93 4.13
CA ARG A 138 9.91 -16.55 4.12
C ARG A 138 10.08 -15.03 4.12
N LEU A 139 9.32 -14.32 3.29
CA LEU A 139 9.35 -12.86 3.26
C LEU A 139 8.96 -12.26 4.62
N THR A 140 7.90 -12.79 5.24
CA THR A 140 7.44 -12.34 6.55
C THR A 140 8.48 -12.66 7.63
N LEU A 141 9.03 -13.87 7.64
CA LEU A 141 10.07 -14.24 8.60
C LEU A 141 11.33 -13.39 8.42
N ASN A 142 11.77 -13.16 7.17
CA ASN A 142 12.91 -12.29 6.89
C ASN A 142 12.65 -10.86 7.38
N ALA A 143 11.45 -10.33 7.15
CA ALA A 143 11.07 -9.00 7.65
C ALA A 143 11.11 -8.93 9.18
N LEU A 144 10.56 -9.95 9.87
CA LEU A 144 10.58 -10.01 11.33
C LEU A 144 11.99 -10.16 11.90
N VAL A 145 12.81 -11.04 11.30
CA VAL A 145 14.20 -11.25 11.73
C VAL A 145 15.05 -10.01 11.43
N ALA A 146 14.93 -9.43 10.24
CA ALA A 146 15.64 -8.21 9.88
C ALA A 146 15.24 -7.03 10.77
N GLY A 147 13.93 -6.81 10.95
CA GLY A 147 13.41 -5.76 11.83
C GLY A 147 13.79 -5.95 13.28
N GLY A 148 13.63 -7.15 13.83
CA GLY A 148 14.00 -7.47 15.21
C GLY A 148 15.51 -7.34 15.47
N SER A 149 16.35 -7.83 14.55
CA SER A 149 17.81 -7.68 14.66
C SER A 149 18.26 -6.23 14.52
N ALA A 150 17.67 -5.47 13.58
CA ALA A 150 17.94 -4.04 13.43
C ALA A 150 17.54 -3.26 14.70
N MET A 151 16.38 -3.56 15.29
CA MET A 151 15.92 -2.93 16.53
C MET A 151 16.90 -3.17 17.68
N ILE A 152 17.40 -4.41 17.86
CA ILE A 152 18.37 -4.73 18.92
C ILE A 152 19.68 -3.95 18.70
N VAL A 153 20.20 -3.94 17.46
CA VAL A 153 21.46 -3.25 17.15
C VAL A 153 21.31 -1.74 17.33
N VAL A 154 20.24 -1.15 16.77
CA VAL A 154 19.98 0.30 16.92
C VAL A 154 19.82 0.69 18.37
N SER A 155 19.03 -0.05 19.17
CA SER A 155 18.86 0.23 20.60
C SER A 155 20.18 0.14 21.36
N SER A 156 21.04 -0.84 21.01
CA SER A 156 22.36 -0.98 21.62
C SER A 156 23.27 0.19 21.26
N LEU A 157 23.29 0.62 20.00
CA LEU A 157 24.06 1.80 19.56
C LEU A 157 23.56 3.08 20.25
N MET A 158 22.23 3.25 20.36
CA MET A 158 21.64 4.39 21.07
C MET A 158 22.05 4.40 22.55
N LEU A 159 22.03 3.24 23.21
CA LEU A 159 22.46 3.13 24.61
C LEU A 159 23.95 3.47 24.77
N CYS A 160 24.80 2.97 23.86
CA CYS A 160 26.22 3.32 23.87
C CYS A 160 26.45 4.83 23.65
N LEU A 161 25.73 5.43 22.68
CA LEU A 161 25.82 6.86 22.40
C LEU A 161 25.35 7.69 23.59
N LEU A 162 24.23 7.28 24.24
CA LEU A 162 23.72 7.92 25.46
C LEU A 162 24.74 7.82 26.61
N ALA A 163 25.36 6.66 26.79
CA ALA A 163 26.39 6.49 27.80
C ALA A 163 27.59 7.37 27.51
N PHE A 164 28.02 7.48 26.26
CA PHE A 164 29.12 8.35 25.85
C PHE A 164 28.79 9.83 26.10
N ASP A 165 27.58 10.28 25.71
CA ASP A 165 27.07 11.64 25.95
C ASP A 165 27.07 12.01 27.45
N LYS A 166 26.66 11.10 28.31
CA LYS A 166 26.51 11.35 29.75
C LYS A 166 27.81 11.19 30.56
N LEU A 167 28.73 10.31 30.09
CA LEU A 167 29.89 9.92 30.87
C LEU A 167 31.22 10.50 30.37
N VAL A 168 31.31 10.86 29.06
CA VAL A 168 32.59 11.25 28.44
C VAL A 168 32.55 12.68 27.92
N VAL A 169 31.74 12.96 26.92
CA VAL A 169 31.61 14.29 26.28
C VAL A 169 30.17 14.48 25.80
N PRO A 170 29.55 15.66 26.03
CA PRO A 170 28.24 15.97 25.49
C PRO A 170 28.22 15.84 23.97
N VAL A 171 27.22 15.15 23.46
CA VAL A 171 27.05 14.84 22.04
C VAL A 171 25.92 15.66 21.45
N ASP A 172 26.09 16.15 20.22
CA ASP A 172 25.01 16.84 19.50
C ASP A 172 23.79 15.92 19.34
N GLY A 173 22.59 16.42 19.67
CA GLY A 173 21.35 15.68 19.54
C GLY A 173 21.06 15.15 18.13
N ARG A 174 21.60 15.81 17.10
CA ARG A 174 21.50 15.38 15.70
C ARG A 174 22.16 14.02 15.45
N LEU A 175 23.27 13.73 16.14
CA LEU A 175 23.99 12.46 15.98
C LEU A 175 23.11 11.25 16.37
N TYR A 176 22.18 11.40 17.31
CA TYR A 176 21.23 10.34 17.64
C TYR A 176 20.31 10.00 16.47
N GLY A 177 19.81 11.04 15.76
CA GLY A 177 19.01 10.88 14.53
C GLY A 177 19.80 10.20 13.41
N ASP A 178 21.03 10.61 13.21
CA ASP A 178 21.93 10.04 12.19
C ASP A 178 22.21 8.56 12.45
N VAL A 179 22.68 8.24 13.65
CA VAL A 179 23.01 6.84 14.02
C VAL A 179 21.78 5.95 13.95
N ALA A 180 20.63 6.42 14.45
CA ALA A 180 19.39 5.66 14.35
C ALA A 180 18.97 5.44 12.89
N GLY A 181 18.83 6.53 12.12
CA GLY A 181 18.31 6.48 10.77
C GLY A 181 19.21 5.70 9.81
N VAL A 182 20.51 5.98 9.82
CA VAL A 182 21.48 5.25 8.98
C VAL A 182 21.48 3.75 9.33
N SER A 183 21.52 3.44 10.64
CA SER A 183 21.53 2.04 11.07
C SER A 183 20.24 1.32 10.66
N TRP A 184 19.05 1.94 10.83
CA TRP A 184 17.79 1.36 10.38
C TRP A 184 17.79 1.09 8.87
N ILE A 185 18.15 2.07 8.04
CA ILE A 185 18.14 1.95 6.58
C ILE A 185 19.08 0.82 6.12
N ILE A 186 20.31 0.80 6.63
CA ILE A 186 21.31 -0.19 6.21
C ILE A 186 20.98 -1.60 6.73
N LEU A 187 20.64 -1.73 8.03
CA LEU A 187 20.38 -3.05 8.62
C LEU A 187 19.12 -3.69 8.08
N LEU A 188 18.04 -2.92 7.86
CA LEU A 188 16.83 -3.44 7.22
C LEU A 188 17.08 -3.84 5.77
N SER A 189 17.80 -3.01 5.02
CA SER A 189 18.14 -3.31 3.63
C SER A 189 18.96 -4.60 3.54
N VAL A 190 20.07 -4.68 4.25
CA VAL A 190 20.94 -5.87 4.24
C VAL A 190 20.23 -7.09 4.83
N GLY A 191 19.59 -6.95 6.00
CA GLY A 191 18.93 -8.05 6.70
C GLY A 191 17.76 -8.66 5.93
N PHE A 192 16.93 -7.82 5.27
CA PHE A 192 15.79 -8.33 4.51
C PHE A 192 16.20 -8.94 3.17
N PHE A 193 16.99 -8.20 2.37
CA PHE A 193 17.30 -8.59 0.99
C PHE A 193 18.32 -9.71 0.90
N SER A 194 19.31 -9.81 1.82
CA SER A 194 20.32 -10.87 1.80
C SER A 194 19.75 -12.28 1.99
N PHE A 195 18.57 -12.39 2.60
CA PHE A 195 17.92 -13.68 2.83
C PHE A 195 16.71 -13.93 1.93
N LEU A 196 16.49 -13.06 0.92
CA LEU A 196 15.43 -13.30 -0.06
C LEU A 196 15.69 -14.61 -0.83
N PRO A 197 14.61 -15.41 -1.05
CA PRO A 197 14.75 -16.68 -1.73
C PRO A 197 15.23 -16.50 -3.17
N ASP A 198 16.12 -17.36 -3.57
CA ASP A 198 16.58 -17.56 -4.93
C ASP A 198 16.02 -18.87 -5.51
N SER A 199 16.54 -19.31 -6.65
CA SER A 199 16.20 -20.58 -7.29
C SER A 199 16.78 -21.80 -6.59
N SER A 200 17.41 -21.65 -5.41
CA SER A 200 18.00 -22.77 -4.66
C SER A 200 16.92 -23.67 -4.02
N PRO A 201 17.18 -24.98 -3.89
CA PRO A 201 16.26 -25.91 -3.26
C PRO A 201 15.98 -25.54 -1.81
N ASP A 202 14.73 -25.71 -1.38
CA ASP A 202 14.30 -25.45 0.00
C ASP A 202 14.90 -26.46 0.97
N ASP A 203 15.59 -26.00 2.01
CA ASP A 203 16.19 -26.82 3.06
C ASP A 203 15.17 -27.27 4.14
N GLY A 204 13.87 -27.02 3.93
CA GLY A 204 12.79 -27.35 4.88
C GLY A 204 12.65 -26.39 6.06
N SER A 205 13.48 -25.37 6.17
CA SER A 205 13.38 -24.33 7.21
C SER A 205 12.09 -23.54 7.10
N SER A 206 11.60 -23.38 5.88
CA SER A 206 10.36 -22.71 5.53
C SER A 206 9.11 -23.36 6.15
N ASP A 207 9.04 -24.70 6.25
CA ASP A 207 7.88 -25.39 6.84
C ASP A 207 7.75 -25.14 8.36
N ARG A 208 8.87 -24.98 9.06
CA ARG A 208 8.88 -24.65 10.50
C ARG A 208 8.45 -23.20 10.75
N ALA A 209 8.98 -22.26 9.97
CA ALA A 209 8.59 -20.85 10.04
C ALA A 209 7.11 -20.65 9.70
N THR A 210 6.63 -21.33 8.66
CA THR A 210 5.22 -21.32 8.25
C THR A 210 4.33 -21.89 9.36
N ALA A 211 4.73 -22.98 10.00
CA ALA A 211 3.99 -23.57 11.10
C ALA A 211 3.91 -22.61 12.30
N PHE A 212 5.01 -21.95 12.65
CA PHE A 212 5.06 -20.99 13.75
C PHE A 212 4.11 -19.80 13.48
N LEU A 213 4.21 -19.18 12.31
CA LEU A 213 3.34 -18.06 11.93
C LEU A 213 1.86 -18.46 11.92
N PHE A 214 1.56 -19.65 11.42
CA PHE A 214 0.19 -20.15 11.40
C PHE A 214 -0.38 -20.30 12.81
N TRP A 215 0.32 -21.00 13.70
CA TRP A 215 -0.15 -21.22 15.07
C TRP A 215 -0.23 -19.91 15.88
N LEU A 216 0.59 -18.93 15.57
CA LEU A 216 0.55 -17.62 16.19
C LEU A 216 -0.68 -16.80 15.73
N LEU A 217 -0.99 -16.82 14.42
CA LEU A 217 -2.04 -15.99 13.85
C LEU A 217 -3.41 -16.67 13.76
N LEU A 218 -3.45 -18.01 13.78
CA LEU A 218 -4.69 -18.78 13.64
C LEU A 218 -5.74 -18.46 14.73
N PRO A 219 -5.39 -18.38 16.03
CA PRO A 219 -6.38 -18.07 17.06
C PRO A 219 -7.05 -16.71 16.83
N ALA A 220 -6.28 -15.69 16.47
CA ALA A 220 -6.79 -14.36 16.16
C ALA A 220 -7.70 -14.37 14.90
N ALA A 221 -7.33 -15.13 13.87
CA ALA A 221 -8.12 -15.29 12.67
C ALA A 221 -9.45 -15.99 12.95
N LEU A 222 -9.45 -17.06 13.74
CA LEU A 222 -10.67 -17.79 14.11
C LEU A 222 -11.58 -16.92 15.00
N LEU A 223 -11.01 -16.18 15.95
CA LEU A 223 -11.76 -15.26 16.80
C LEU A 223 -12.43 -14.17 15.95
N LEU A 224 -11.68 -13.52 15.05
CA LEU A 224 -12.23 -12.52 14.14
C LEU A 224 -13.37 -13.09 13.29
N LEU A 225 -13.17 -14.26 12.72
CA LEU A 225 -14.18 -14.93 11.90
C LEU A 225 -15.43 -15.27 12.73
N GLY A 226 -15.25 -15.79 13.93
CA GLY A 226 -16.34 -16.07 14.87
C GLY A 226 -17.15 -14.82 15.22
N ILE A 227 -16.50 -13.70 15.52
CA ILE A 227 -17.13 -12.41 15.76
C ILE A 227 -17.95 -11.96 14.54
N LEU A 228 -17.38 -12.07 13.34
CA LEU A 228 -18.09 -11.71 12.10
C LEU A 228 -19.33 -12.56 11.86
N TYR A 229 -19.28 -13.85 12.17
CA TYR A 229 -20.45 -14.73 12.05
C TYR A 229 -21.51 -14.43 13.11
N LEU A 230 -21.13 -14.20 14.37
CA LEU A 230 -22.04 -13.76 15.43
C LEU A 230 -22.74 -12.44 15.07
N TYR A 231 -21.96 -11.49 14.57
CA TYR A 231 -22.47 -10.22 14.14
C TYR A 231 -23.49 -10.34 12.99
N ARG A 232 -23.25 -11.24 12.03
CA ARG A 232 -24.21 -11.55 10.98
C ARG A 232 -25.49 -12.18 11.53
N GLY A 233 -25.38 -13.06 12.50
CA GLY A 233 -26.53 -13.60 13.21
C GLY A 233 -27.37 -12.49 13.83
N LYS A 234 -26.74 -11.52 14.48
CA LYS A 234 -27.41 -10.33 15.02
C LYS A 234 -28.11 -9.51 13.94
N ILE A 235 -27.45 -9.24 12.80
CA ILE A 235 -28.09 -8.51 11.67
C ILE A 235 -29.30 -9.25 11.15
N ALA A 236 -29.17 -10.56 10.94
CA ALA A 236 -30.28 -11.38 10.43
C ALA A 236 -31.49 -11.40 11.37
N LEU A 237 -31.26 -11.35 12.69
CA LEU A 237 -32.33 -11.34 13.70
C LEU A 237 -32.95 -9.94 13.89
N SER A 238 -32.14 -8.87 13.81
CA SER A 238 -32.58 -7.50 14.12
C SER A 238 -33.10 -6.72 12.90
N TRP A 239 -32.87 -7.23 11.67
CA TRP A 239 -33.13 -6.52 10.39
C TRP A 239 -32.56 -5.10 10.34
N SER A 240 -31.66 -4.76 11.24
CA SER A 240 -31.01 -3.44 11.32
C SER A 240 -29.57 -3.55 10.84
N MET A 241 -29.25 -2.81 9.78
CA MET A 241 -27.85 -2.73 9.30
C MET A 241 -27.04 -1.80 10.19
N PRO A 242 -25.99 -2.30 10.82
CA PRO A 242 -25.16 -1.48 11.68
C PRO A 242 -24.18 -0.61 10.92
N SER A 243 -23.63 0.35 11.65
CA SER A 243 -22.60 1.29 11.23
C SER A 243 -21.36 0.61 10.65
N GLY A 244 -20.78 1.18 9.65
CA GLY A 244 -19.52 1.14 8.91
C GLY A 244 -18.43 0.11 9.17
N GLU A 245 -18.41 -0.49 10.28
CA GLU A 245 -17.29 -1.28 10.78
C GLU A 245 -17.14 -2.64 10.11
N LEU A 246 -18.25 -3.23 9.65
CA LEU A 246 -18.25 -4.54 8.97
C LEU A 246 -17.29 -4.57 7.77
N ASN A 247 -17.13 -3.44 7.09
CA ASN A 247 -16.28 -3.35 5.91
C ASN A 247 -14.79 -3.53 6.26
N TRP A 248 -14.33 -2.94 7.35
CA TRP A 248 -12.96 -3.05 7.82
C TRP A 248 -12.64 -4.48 8.31
N PHE A 249 -13.52 -5.03 9.14
CA PHE A 249 -13.32 -6.38 9.68
C PHE A 249 -13.45 -7.45 8.60
N GLY A 250 -14.37 -7.28 7.63
CA GLY A 250 -14.48 -8.17 6.47
C GLY A 250 -13.21 -8.13 5.59
N SER A 251 -12.69 -6.93 5.33
CA SER A 251 -11.42 -6.78 4.60
C SER A 251 -10.23 -7.37 5.37
N ALA A 252 -10.19 -7.22 6.70
CA ALA A 252 -9.17 -7.85 7.53
C ALA A 252 -9.24 -9.39 7.47
N ALA A 253 -10.44 -9.96 7.55
CA ALA A 253 -10.63 -11.42 7.42
C ALA A 253 -10.16 -11.95 6.05
N LEU A 254 -10.48 -11.21 4.97
CA LEU A 254 -9.97 -11.51 3.62
C LEU A 254 -8.46 -11.44 3.53
N ALA A 255 -7.85 -10.39 4.10
CA ALA A 255 -6.40 -10.22 4.10
C ALA A 255 -5.70 -11.33 4.86
N ILE A 256 -6.22 -11.71 6.04
CA ILE A 256 -5.69 -12.81 6.86
C ILE A 256 -5.81 -14.15 6.11
N TYR A 257 -6.97 -14.43 5.50
CA TYR A 257 -7.12 -15.65 4.71
C TYR A 257 -6.17 -15.64 3.49
N THR A 258 -6.08 -14.53 2.78
CA THR A 258 -5.15 -14.38 1.64
C THR A 258 -3.72 -14.65 2.09
N PHE A 259 -3.31 -14.10 3.24
CA PHE A 259 -1.99 -14.38 3.82
C PHE A 259 -1.79 -15.88 4.08
N PHE A 260 -2.75 -16.55 4.74
CA PHE A 260 -2.67 -18.00 4.99
C PHE A 260 -2.66 -18.81 3.70
N TRP A 261 -3.48 -18.47 2.72
CA TRP A 261 -3.47 -19.12 1.42
C TRP A 261 -2.11 -19.00 0.75
N LEU A 262 -1.51 -17.81 0.73
CA LEU A 262 -0.19 -17.57 0.17
C LEU A 262 0.93 -18.31 0.92
N ALA A 263 0.84 -18.36 2.25
CA ALA A 263 1.89 -18.93 3.12
C ALA A 263 1.84 -20.46 3.22
N LEU A 264 0.64 -21.05 3.17
CA LEU A 264 0.44 -22.47 3.48
C LEU A 264 0.18 -23.34 2.27
N ARG A 265 -0.05 -22.76 1.10
CA ARG A 265 -0.46 -23.46 -0.12
C ARG A 265 0.43 -24.66 -0.45
N ASP A 266 1.74 -24.44 -0.41
CA ASP A 266 2.73 -25.43 -0.82
C ASP A 266 3.30 -26.22 0.38
N SER A 267 2.65 -26.12 1.56
CA SER A 267 3.07 -26.84 2.77
C SER A 267 2.87 -28.36 2.62
N LYS A 268 3.83 -29.11 3.16
CA LYS A 268 3.77 -30.58 3.21
C LYS A 268 2.76 -31.10 4.23
N ARG A 269 2.32 -30.28 5.19
CA ARG A 269 1.41 -30.70 6.28
C ARG A 269 -0.02 -30.80 5.78
N THR A 270 -0.65 -31.98 5.96
CA THR A 270 -2.02 -32.25 5.49
C THR A 270 -3.05 -31.28 6.05
N PHE A 271 -2.95 -30.92 7.33
CA PHE A 271 -3.86 -29.96 7.97
C PHE A 271 -3.83 -28.59 7.29
N PHE A 272 -2.64 -28.06 6.98
CA PHE A 272 -2.50 -26.76 6.32
C PHE A 272 -3.06 -26.78 4.89
N ARG A 273 -2.81 -27.87 4.15
CA ARG A 273 -3.40 -28.06 2.81
C ARG A 273 -4.92 -28.11 2.84
N LEU A 274 -5.49 -28.79 3.84
CA LEU A 274 -6.95 -28.86 4.01
C LEU A 274 -7.53 -27.48 4.31
N PHE A 275 -6.89 -26.70 5.21
CA PHE A 275 -7.28 -25.34 5.54
C PHE A 275 -7.26 -24.41 4.31
N VAL A 276 -6.20 -24.47 3.51
CA VAL A 276 -6.09 -23.67 2.28
C VAL A 276 -7.15 -24.10 1.27
N ARG A 277 -7.37 -25.41 1.11
CA ARG A 277 -8.31 -25.95 0.11
C ARG A 277 -9.77 -25.63 0.41
N TRP A 278 -10.16 -25.59 1.67
CA TRP A 278 -11.56 -25.43 2.07
C TRP A 278 -11.83 -24.11 2.83
N GLY A 279 -10.80 -23.46 3.38
CA GLY A 279 -10.95 -22.25 4.18
C GLY A 279 -11.59 -21.08 3.41
N TRP A 280 -11.42 -21.03 2.09
CA TRP A 280 -12.08 -20.04 1.25
C TRP A 280 -13.61 -20.11 1.34
N ALA A 281 -14.19 -21.29 1.58
CA ALA A 281 -15.64 -21.49 1.66
C ALA A 281 -16.26 -20.76 2.86
N LEU A 282 -15.48 -20.39 3.86
CA LEU A 282 -15.94 -19.63 5.02
C LEU A 282 -16.11 -18.12 4.72
N LEU A 283 -15.58 -17.60 3.62
CA LEU A 283 -15.59 -16.18 3.34
C LEU A 283 -16.75 -15.65 2.50
N PRO A 284 -17.35 -16.40 1.55
CA PRO A 284 -18.45 -15.89 0.74
C PRO A 284 -19.59 -15.26 1.54
N PRO A 285 -20.03 -15.83 2.66
CA PRO A 285 -21.04 -15.19 3.47
C PRO A 285 -20.61 -13.81 4.00
N VAL A 286 -19.36 -13.65 4.43
CA VAL A 286 -18.79 -12.36 4.90
C VAL A 286 -18.75 -11.36 3.75
N LEU A 287 -18.31 -11.80 2.56
CA LEU A 287 -18.24 -10.98 1.34
C LEU A 287 -19.60 -10.47 0.90
N VAL A 288 -20.61 -11.33 0.89
CA VAL A 288 -21.99 -10.92 0.54
C VAL A 288 -22.47 -9.82 1.48
N ALA A 289 -22.29 -9.99 2.79
CA ALA A 289 -22.67 -8.96 3.75
C ALA A 289 -21.88 -7.65 3.57
N GLN A 290 -20.60 -7.75 3.22
CA GLN A 290 -19.76 -6.60 2.94
C GLN A 290 -20.21 -5.86 1.67
N ILE A 291 -20.51 -6.59 0.59
CA ILE A 291 -21.03 -6.02 -0.67
C ILE A 291 -22.36 -5.32 -0.42
N VAL A 292 -23.30 -5.99 0.27
CA VAL A 292 -24.59 -5.39 0.62
C VAL A 292 -24.40 -4.11 1.44
N GLY A 293 -23.53 -4.14 2.44
CA GLY A 293 -23.21 -2.96 3.25
C GLY A 293 -22.60 -1.81 2.43
N ILE A 294 -21.74 -2.11 1.43
CA ILE A 294 -21.20 -1.12 0.50
C ILE A 294 -22.32 -0.52 -0.36
N VAL A 295 -23.19 -1.34 -0.92
CA VAL A 295 -24.30 -0.89 -1.79
C VAL A 295 -25.26 0.03 -1.04
N ILE A 296 -25.70 -0.36 0.15
CA ILE A 296 -26.61 0.45 0.98
C ILE A 296 -25.98 1.84 1.29
N ARG A 297 -24.70 1.85 1.62
CA ARG A 297 -24.00 3.11 1.90
C ARG A 297 -23.73 3.95 0.68
N TYR A 298 -23.46 3.31 -0.44
CA TYR A 298 -23.32 4.00 -1.71
C TYR A 298 -24.63 4.71 -2.08
N GLN A 299 -25.78 4.04 -1.92
CA GLN A 299 -27.08 4.63 -2.15
C GLN A 299 -27.37 5.79 -1.19
N ALA A 300 -27.12 5.61 0.11
CA ALA A 300 -27.42 6.62 1.13
C ALA A 300 -26.50 7.85 1.06
N TYR A 301 -25.19 7.65 0.90
CA TYR A 301 -24.20 8.72 1.08
C TYR A 301 -23.31 8.97 -0.13
N GLY A 302 -23.49 8.21 -1.22
CA GLY A 302 -22.59 8.24 -2.38
C GLY A 302 -21.19 7.67 -2.11
N LEU A 303 -20.29 7.88 -3.05
CA LEU A 303 -18.94 7.38 -3.01
C LEU A 303 -18.00 8.39 -2.33
N SER A 304 -17.16 7.89 -1.41
CA SER A 304 -16.04 8.64 -0.83
C SER A 304 -14.72 7.92 -1.13
N SER A 305 -13.58 8.60 -1.02
CA SER A 305 -12.26 8.00 -1.26
C SER A 305 -12.01 6.76 -0.40
N VAL A 306 -12.45 6.77 0.87
CA VAL A 306 -12.32 5.62 1.77
C VAL A 306 -13.18 4.44 1.31
N ARG A 307 -14.41 4.69 0.84
CA ARG A 307 -15.28 3.64 0.31
C ARG A 307 -14.74 3.07 -1.00
N PHE A 308 -14.24 3.94 -1.88
CA PHE A 308 -13.59 3.49 -3.11
C PHE A 308 -12.36 2.63 -2.82
N ALA A 309 -11.49 3.04 -1.89
CA ALA A 309 -10.37 2.22 -1.43
C ALA A 309 -10.83 0.86 -0.88
N GLY A 310 -11.89 0.84 -0.09
CA GLY A 310 -12.49 -0.40 0.40
C GLY A 310 -12.97 -1.33 -0.71
N MET A 311 -13.57 -0.78 -1.79
CA MET A 311 -13.96 -1.56 -2.98
C MET A 311 -12.76 -2.13 -3.72
N VAL A 312 -11.67 -1.37 -3.83
CA VAL A 312 -10.42 -1.85 -4.44
C VAL A 312 -9.81 -2.98 -3.62
N VAL A 313 -9.71 -2.82 -2.30
CA VAL A 313 -9.22 -3.88 -1.39
C VAL A 313 -10.10 -5.13 -1.46
N LEU A 314 -11.43 -4.95 -1.51
CA LEU A 314 -12.38 -6.05 -1.70
C LEU A 314 -12.13 -6.78 -3.02
N SER A 315 -11.85 -6.07 -4.12
CA SER A 315 -11.54 -6.68 -5.41
C SER A 315 -10.28 -7.55 -5.35
N PHE A 316 -9.25 -7.13 -4.62
CA PHE A 316 -8.05 -7.94 -4.39
C PHE A 316 -8.36 -9.22 -3.61
N GLY A 317 -9.19 -9.11 -2.56
CA GLY A 317 -9.65 -10.26 -1.79
C GLY A 317 -10.49 -11.23 -2.60
N LEU A 318 -11.39 -10.72 -3.46
CA LEU A 318 -12.19 -11.54 -4.37
C LEU A 318 -11.32 -12.30 -5.37
N VAL A 319 -10.33 -11.64 -5.98
CA VAL A 319 -9.40 -12.31 -6.89
C VAL A 319 -8.59 -13.37 -6.15
N ALA A 320 -8.10 -13.09 -4.94
CA ALA A 320 -7.42 -14.07 -4.12
C ALA A 320 -8.30 -15.29 -3.82
N LEU A 321 -9.56 -15.06 -3.47
CA LEU A 321 -10.52 -16.10 -3.19
C LEU A 321 -10.81 -16.99 -4.42
N VAL A 322 -11.02 -16.38 -5.58
CA VAL A 322 -11.24 -17.12 -6.85
C VAL A 322 -10.01 -17.94 -7.21
N LEU A 323 -8.81 -17.36 -7.09
CA LEU A 323 -7.57 -18.08 -7.36
C LEU A 323 -7.36 -19.25 -6.37
N ALA A 324 -7.72 -19.07 -5.11
CA ALA A 324 -7.66 -20.12 -4.10
C ALA A 324 -8.68 -21.24 -4.39
N ALA A 325 -9.93 -20.90 -4.72
CA ALA A 325 -10.98 -21.85 -5.06
C ALA A 325 -10.65 -22.66 -6.31
N LEU A 326 -10.02 -22.04 -7.31
CA LEU A 326 -9.60 -22.67 -8.56
C LEU A 326 -8.21 -23.34 -8.48
N ASP A 327 -7.59 -23.37 -7.30
CA ASP A 327 -6.25 -23.87 -7.06
C ASP A 327 -5.19 -23.29 -8.04
N ARG A 328 -5.33 -22.00 -8.36
CA ARG A 328 -4.42 -21.29 -9.26
C ARG A 328 -3.21 -20.71 -8.51
N ARG A 329 -2.12 -20.46 -9.25
CA ARG A 329 -0.89 -19.91 -8.66
C ARG A 329 -1.06 -18.47 -8.20
N PRO A 330 -0.44 -18.08 -7.07
CA PRO A 330 -0.59 -16.73 -6.47
C PRO A 330 -0.09 -15.57 -7.33
N HIS A 331 0.84 -15.80 -8.26
CA HIS A 331 1.40 -14.74 -9.09
C HIS A 331 0.31 -13.92 -9.82
N GLY A 332 -0.81 -14.56 -10.19
CA GLY A 332 -1.93 -13.88 -10.84
C GLY A 332 -2.56 -12.79 -9.95
N LEU A 333 -2.60 -12.99 -8.64
CA LEU A 333 -3.04 -11.95 -7.69
C LEU A 333 -2.14 -10.72 -7.75
N PHE A 334 -0.82 -10.91 -7.71
CA PHE A 334 0.12 -9.79 -7.72
C PHE A 334 0.17 -9.07 -9.07
N VAL A 335 -0.02 -9.79 -10.19
CA VAL A 335 -0.23 -9.17 -11.50
C VAL A 335 -1.49 -8.31 -11.51
N PHE A 336 -2.59 -8.83 -10.97
CA PHE A 336 -3.84 -8.06 -10.85
C PHE A 336 -3.65 -6.81 -9.99
N ILE A 337 -3.01 -6.93 -8.82
CA ILE A 337 -2.70 -5.81 -7.94
C ILE A 337 -1.84 -4.75 -8.64
N ALA A 338 -0.82 -5.18 -9.40
CA ALA A 338 0.04 -4.25 -10.15
C ALA A 338 -0.74 -3.49 -11.22
N LEU A 339 -1.56 -4.19 -12.01
CA LEU A 339 -2.40 -3.57 -13.04
C LEU A 339 -3.47 -2.65 -12.43
N ALA A 340 -4.14 -3.09 -11.37
CA ALA A 340 -5.12 -2.28 -10.67
C ALA A 340 -4.48 -1.02 -10.06
N GLY A 341 -3.28 -1.13 -9.48
CA GLY A 341 -2.51 0.00 -8.99
C GLY A 341 -2.24 1.03 -10.08
N LEU A 342 -1.87 0.61 -11.29
CA LEU A 342 -1.70 1.51 -12.44
C LEU A 342 -3.03 2.14 -12.88
N VAL A 343 -4.08 1.34 -13.03
CA VAL A 343 -5.40 1.84 -13.43
C VAL A 343 -5.92 2.88 -12.44
N PHE A 344 -5.88 2.58 -11.13
CA PHE A 344 -6.41 3.46 -10.09
C PHE A 344 -5.52 4.66 -9.73
N THR A 345 -4.39 4.83 -10.41
CA THR A 345 -3.49 5.97 -10.23
C THR A 345 -3.26 6.77 -11.49
N VAL A 346 -2.99 6.11 -12.61
CA VAL A 346 -2.66 6.79 -13.88
C VAL A 346 -3.91 7.24 -14.64
N THR A 347 -5.03 6.53 -14.45
CA THR A 347 -6.28 6.85 -15.16
C THR A 347 -7.21 7.71 -14.32
N PRO A 348 -8.20 8.35 -14.92
CA PRO A 348 -9.26 9.06 -14.20
C PRO A 348 -10.16 8.18 -13.32
N LEU A 349 -10.06 6.87 -13.45
CA LEU A 349 -10.73 5.90 -12.55
C LEU A 349 -10.01 5.78 -11.19
N ASN A 350 -9.52 6.88 -10.67
CA ASN A 350 -8.70 6.88 -9.45
C ASN A 350 -9.52 7.19 -8.20
N ILE A 351 -8.87 6.96 -7.05
CA ILE A 351 -9.44 7.11 -5.71
C ILE A 351 -9.85 8.55 -5.36
N VAL A 352 -9.40 9.54 -6.12
CA VAL A 352 -9.73 10.96 -5.91
C VAL A 352 -10.86 11.39 -6.82
N ASP A 353 -10.72 11.18 -8.13
CA ASP A 353 -11.63 11.75 -9.13
C ASP A 353 -12.97 11.03 -9.18
N VAL A 354 -13.00 9.70 -9.10
CA VAL A 354 -14.26 8.94 -9.16
C VAL A 354 -15.20 9.32 -8.01
N PRO A 355 -14.75 9.40 -6.75
CA PRO A 355 -15.61 9.87 -5.66
C PRO A 355 -16.04 11.33 -5.80
N VAL A 356 -15.15 12.20 -6.25
CA VAL A 356 -15.50 13.63 -6.46
C VAL A 356 -16.56 13.75 -7.52
N TYR A 357 -16.38 13.12 -8.69
CA TYR A 357 -17.38 13.09 -9.75
C TYR A 357 -18.74 12.54 -9.28
N ASN A 358 -18.73 11.45 -8.50
CA ASN A 358 -19.96 10.88 -7.95
C ASN A 358 -20.69 11.88 -7.02
N GLN A 359 -19.97 12.55 -6.12
CA GLN A 359 -20.56 13.52 -5.19
C GLN A 359 -21.08 14.76 -5.91
N GLU A 360 -20.40 15.22 -6.96
CA GLU A 360 -20.88 16.35 -7.79
C GLU A 360 -22.17 16.01 -8.51
N ARG A 361 -22.24 14.84 -9.15
CA ARG A 361 -23.47 14.40 -9.81
C ARG A 361 -24.64 14.29 -8.83
N ARG A 362 -24.40 13.84 -7.61
CA ARG A 362 -25.42 13.80 -6.56
C ARG A 362 -25.87 15.19 -6.14
N LEU A 363 -24.92 16.12 -5.97
CA LEU A 363 -25.22 17.51 -5.65
C LEU A 363 -26.02 18.17 -6.75
N GLU A 364 -25.57 18.06 -8.01
CA GLU A 364 -26.28 18.58 -9.19
C GLU A 364 -27.72 18.05 -9.26
N ALA A 365 -27.90 16.74 -9.11
CA ALA A 365 -29.20 16.11 -9.17
C ALA A 365 -30.15 16.57 -8.05
N ALA A 366 -29.64 16.75 -6.83
CA ALA A 366 -30.43 17.27 -5.72
C ALA A 366 -30.84 18.74 -5.93
N LEU A 367 -29.92 19.59 -6.40
CA LEU A 367 -30.20 20.99 -6.71
C LEU A 367 -31.19 21.15 -7.87
N ALA A 368 -31.00 20.33 -8.92
CA ALA A 368 -31.91 20.37 -10.09
C ALA A 368 -33.34 19.93 -9.74
N ARG A 369 -33.52 18.86 -8.93
CA ARG A 369 -34.84 18.42 -8.46
C ARG A 369 -35.59 19.49 -7.70
N ASN A 370 -34.88 20.35 -6.99
CA ASN A 370 -35.47 21.45 -6.20
C ASN A 370 -35.52 22.77 -6.96
N GLY A 371 -35.26 22.78 -8.28
CA GLY A 371 -35.34 23.99 -9.11
C GLY A 371 -34.26 25.03 -8.84
N LEU A 372 -33.21 24.65 -8.06
CA LEU A 372 -32.12 25.54 -7.69
C LEU A 372 -30.99 25.57 -8.75
N LEU A 373 -31.07 24.72 -9.76
CA LEU A 373 -30.10 24.64 -10.85
C LEU A 373 -30.82 24.79 -12.18
N LYS A 374 -30.61 25.91 -12.89
CA LYS A 374 -31.14 26.16 -14.23
C LYS A 374 -30.03 26.52 -15.20
N GLY A 375 -29.96 25.80 -16.30
CA GLY A 375 -28.93 26.04 -17.33
C GLY A 375 -27.48 25.94 -16.82
N GLY A 376 -27.22 25.12 -15.80
CA GLY A 376 -25.90 25.01 -15.18
C GLY A 376 -25.54 26.12 -14.19
N SER A 377 -26.47 27.04 -13.92
CA SER A 377 -26.31 28.15 -12.95
C SER A 377 -27.12 27.87 -11.70
N LEU A 378 -26.56 28.19 -10.53
CA LEU A 378 -27.28 28.13 -9.26
C LEU A 378 -28.19 29.36 -9.18
N GLU A 379 -29.49 29.15 -9.10
CA GLU A 379 -30.48 30.20 -8.78
C GLU A 379 -30.91 30.03 -7.33
N LEU A 380 -30.55 30.99 -6.47
CA LEU A 380 -31.06 31.05 -5.11
C LEU A 380 -32.49 31.56 -5.14
N VAL A 381 -33.45 30.66 -5.01
CA VAL A 381 -34.90 31.01 -4.95
C VAL A 381 -35.25 31.14 -3.46
N PRO A 382 -35.65 32.38 -3.00
CA PRO A 382 -36.06 32.58 -1.61
C PRO A 382 -37.26 31.67 -1.24
N GLY A 383 -37.18 31.01 -0.08
CA GLY A 383 -38.28 30.21 0.45
C GLY A 383 -38.32 28.75 -0.01
N VAL A 384 -37.38 28.29 -0.84
CA VAL A 384 -37.29 26.86 -1.20
C VAL A 384 -36.90 26.04 0.03
N ARG A 385 -37.77 25.10 0.43
CA ARG A 385 -37.46 24.09 1.47
C ARG A 385 -37.06 22.81 0.78
N LEU A 386 -35.82 22.37 1.05
CA LEU A 386 -35.36 21.07 0.62
C LEU A 386 -36.08 19.98 1.42
N SER A 387 -36.36 18.83 0.78
CA SER A 387 -36.75 17.62 1.54
C SER A 387 -35.60 17.20 2.47
N ASP A 388 -35.91 16.49 3.56
CA ASP A 388 -34.88 16.00 4.50
C ASP A 388 -33.84 15.13 3.82
N GLU A 389 -34.22 14.37 2.79
CA GLU A 389 -33.32 13.54 2.00
C GLU A 389 -32.39 14.38 1.12
N ASP A 390 -32.94 15.36 0.40
CA ASP A 390 -32.14 16.26 -0.43
C ASP A 390 -31.24 17.16 0.42
N ALA A 391 -31.70 17.63 1.57
CA ALA A 391 -30.91 18.42 2.50
C ALA A 391 -29.70 17.61 3.02
N LYS A 392 -29.89 16.33 3.39
CA LYS A 392 -28.80 15.41 3.77
C LYS A 392 -27.85 15.16 2.59
N THR A 393 -28.38 15.00 1.38
CA THR A 393 -27.57 14.77 0.18
C THR A 393 -26.73 16.01 -0.16
N VAL A 394 -27.31 17.19 -0.17
CA VAL A 394 -26.63 18.46 -0.44
C VAL A 394 -25.56 18.72 0.63
N SER A 395 -25.91 18.65 1.91
CA SER A 395 -24.94 18.89 3.00
C SER A 395 -23.81 17.88 3.02
N GLY A 396 -24.11 16.60 2.76
CA GLY A 396 -23.10 15.54 2.70
C GLY A 396 -22.14 15.69 1.53
N ALA A 397 -22.66 15.95 0.33
CA ALA A 397 -21.86 16.19 -0.87
C ALA A 397 -21.03 17.47 -0.73
N TRP A 398 -21.63 18.56 -0.25
CA TRP A 398 -20.94 19.82 0.00
C TRP A 398 -19.76 19.67 0.96
N ARG A 399 -19.99 19.05 2.12
CA ARG A 399 -18.96 18.80 3.12
C ARG A 399 -17.82 17.94 2.58
N TYR A 400 -18.11 17.04 1.60
CA TYR A 400 -17.08 16.25 0.95
C TYR A 400 -16.29 17.04 -0.10
N LEU A 401 -16.95 17.91 -0.86
CA LEU A 401 -16.39 18.60 -2.03
C LEU A 401 -15.60 19.86 -1.65
N VAL A 402 -16.10 20.67 -0.72
CA VAL A 402 -15.48 21.96 -0.34
C VAL A 402 -14.00 21.84 0.04
N PRO A 403 -13.57 20.93 0.94
CA PRO A 403 -12.16 20.80 1.29
C PRO A 403 -11.28 20.32 0.12
N ARG A 404 -11.90 19.87 -0.98
CA ARG A 404 -11.24 19.30 -2.15
C ARG A 404 -11.29 20.21 -3.38
N ALA A 405 -12.04 21.28 -3.31
CA ALA A 405 -12.24 22.22 -4.42
C ALA A 405 -10.94 22.90 -4.88
N GLY A 406 -9.97 23.10 -3.97
CA GLY A 406 -8.62 23.57 -4.30
C GLY A 406 -7.68 22.49 -4.84
N GLY A 407 -8.12 21.22 -4.90
CA GLY A 407 -7.34 20.10 -5.43
C GLY A 407 -7.57 19.95 -6.93
N VAL A 408 -6.48 19.82 -7.70
CA VAL A 408 -6.56 19.67 -9.13
C VAL A 408 -7.07 18.29 -9.49
N ARG A 409 -8.11 18.27 -10.31
CA ARG A 409 -8.55 17.10 -11.04
C ARG A 409 -7.69 16.90 -12.29
N PRO A 410 -7.51 15.68 -12.77
CA PRO A 410 -7.29 15.47 -14.20
C PRO A 410 -8.59 15.88 -14.91
N THR A 411 -8.61 17.11 -15.39
CA THR A 411 -9.74 17.71 -16.11
C THR A 411 -10.03 17.04 -17.46
N VAL A 412 -9.20 16.09 -17.86
CA VAL A 412 -9.22 15.49 -19.19
C VAL A 412 -10.51 14.70 -19.47
N LEU A 413 -11.15 14.10 -18.46
CA LEU A 413 -12.40 13.34 -18.66
C LEU A 413 -13.66 14.00 -18.08
N TYR A 414 -13.54 14.83 -17.06
CA TYR A 414 -14.70 15.33 -16.34
C TYR A 414 -14.96 16.83 -16.51
N GLY A 415 -14.10 17.52 -17.23
CA GLY A 415 -14.20 18.96 -17.42
C GLY A 415 -13.88 19.79 -16.17
N PRO A 416 -14.08 21.12 -16.19
CA PRO A 416 -13.92 21.98 -15.03
C PRO A 416 -14.88 21.53 -13.92
N SER A 417 -14.39 21.48 -12.67
CA SER A 417 -15.21 21.01 -11.56
C SER A 417 -16.39 21.94 -11.35
N PHE A 418 -17.60 21.40 -11.36
CA PHE A 418 -18.83 22.11 -11.00
C PHE A 418 -18.67 22.83 -9.66
N THR A 419 -18.02 22.21 -8.68
CA THR A 419 -17.77 22.75 -7.35
C THR A 419 -16.88 24.00 -7.37
N THR A 420 -15.87 24.08 -8.24
CA THR A 420 -15.02 25.28 -8.36
C THR A 420 -15.83 26.45 -8.93
N GLY A 421 -16.66 26.17 -9.93
CA GLY A 421 -17.58 27.16 -10.46
C GLY A 421 -18.68 27.56 -9.48
N LEU A 422 -19.21 26.63 -8.69
CA LEU A 422 -20.22 26.88 -7.67
C LEU A 422 -19.65 27.68 -6.49
N LEU A 423 -18.48 27.34 -5.98
CA LEU A 423 -17.82 28.09 -4.92
C LEU A 423 -17.49 29.51 -5.32
N ALA A 424 -16.93 29.73 -6.52
CA ALA A 424 -16.67 31.06 -7.03
C ALA A 424 -17.94 31.91 -7.14
N ARG A 425 -19.09 31.28 -7.43
CA ARG A 425 -20.39 32.01 -7.50
C ARG A 425 -21.02 32.27 -6.13
N VAL A 426 -20.86 31.32 -5.19
CA VAL A 426 -21.29 31.50 -3.81
C VAL A 426 -20.44 32.58 -3.12
N GLU A 427 -19.14 32.59 -3.33
CA GLU A 427 -18.23 33.63 -2.83
C GLU A 427 -18.54 35.01 -3.48
N ALA A 428 -18.94 35.04 -4.75
CA ALA A 428 -19.35 36.28 -5.43
C ALA A 428 -20.76 36.76 -5.04
N ALA A 429 -21.59 35.87 -4.46
CA ALA A 429 -22.96 36.19 -4.02
C ALA A 429 -23.05 36.52 -2.52
N CYS A 430 -22.04 36.24 -1.73
CA CYS A 430 -21.88 36.62 -0.34
C CYS A 430 -21.01 37.86 -0.20
#